data_bfbfebb2c2b774ae1980cf380c059a7f
#
_entry.id   bfbfebb2c2b774ae1980cf380c059a7f
#
_cell.length_a   1.000
_cell.length_b   1.000
_cell.length_c   1.000
_cell.angle_alpha   90.00
_cell.angle_beta   90.00
_cell.angle_gamma   90.00
#
_symmetry.space_group_name_H-M   'P 1'
#
loop_
_entity.id
_entity.type
_entity.pdbx_description
1 polymer ?
#
loop_
_entity_poly.entity_id
_entity_poly.type
_entity_poly.pdbx_seq_one_letter_code
_entity_poly.pdbx_strand_id
1 'polypeptide(L)'
;MPADFHAKLDDLLRLPTETEWVEFKHNNENPEEIGEYLSAISNGAALHGKRTGYVVWGIDDGSHAVLGTKFRPKQAKKGNEHLESWLLHQLNPRIDFAIHEFERNGAPVVLFAVQAANSTPVRFSGEAYIRVGSYKKKLKDFPEKERRLWHILSASPEDWSAQVIEGATLADLDPDALAFARVQYRQKHPQQATEIDGWDAATLLNKTKVCVAGRVTRAALLLLGKPESSHLLSPAQAQITWVLRDEKKQ
;
A
#
# COMPACT_ATOMS: atom_id res chain seq x y z
N MET A 1 0.26 -2.67 18.66
CA MET A 1 0.16 -1.52 19.57
C MET A 1 -0.95 -0.62 19.03
N PRO A 2 -1.84 -0.07 19.87
CA PRO A 2 -2.77 0.94 19.39
C PRO A 2 -1.97 2.09 18.80
N ALA A 3 -2.36 2.57 17.61
CA ALA A 3 -1.70 3.69 16.96
C ALA A 3 -1.83 4.92 17.87
N ASP A 4 -0.72 5.55 18.21
CA ASP A 4 -0.71 6.80 18.97
C ASP A 4 -1.09 7.94 18.01
N PHE A 5 -2.37 8.30 18.01
CA PHE A 5 -2.89 9.35 17.14
C PHE A 5 -2.38 10.75 17.52
N HIS A 6 -1.96 10.95 18.77
CA HIS A 6 -1.34 12.21 19.19
C HIS A 6 0.04 12.36 18.57
N ALA A 7 0.88 11.34 18.65
CA ALA A 7 2.18 11.34 17.98
C ALA A 7 2.03 11.50 16.46
N LYS A 8 1.04 10.81 15.86
CA LYS A 8 0.75 10.96 14.43
C LYS A 8 0.34 12.38 14.07
N LEU A 9 -0.54 13.01 14.84
CA LEU A 9 -0.92 14.41 14.64
C LEU A 9 0.30 15.32 14.72
N ASP A 10 1.16 15.15 15.74
CA ASP A 10 2.36 15.96 15.90
C ASP A 10 3.30 15.84 14.69
N ASP A 11 3.45 14.65 14.12
CA ASP A 11 4.23 14.44 12.89
C ASP A 11 3.62 15.19 11.69
N LEU A 12 2.30 15.17 11.55
CA LEU A 12 1.60 15.87 10.47
C LEU A 12 1.72 17.40 10.60
N LEU A 13 1.59 17.93 11.83
CA LEU A 13 1.70 19.37 12.10
C LEU A 13 3.13 19.94 11.89
N ARG A 14 4.16 19.08 11.93
CA ARG A 14 5.55 19.48 11.64
C ARG A 14 5.84 19.59 10.15
N LEU A 15 4.95 19.15 9.27
CA LEU A 15 5.14 19.33 7.84
C LEU A 15 5.21 20.83 7.52
N PRO A 16 6.16 21.27 6.68
CA PRO A 16 6.39 22.70 6.42
C PRO A 16 5.21 23.37 5.69
N THR A 17 4.45 22.61 4.95
CA THR A 17 3.23 22.99 4.25
C THR A 17 2.32 21.79 4.13
N GLU A 18 1.04 22.02 3.82
CA GLU A 18 0.18 20.94 3.38
C GLU A 18 0.80 20.21 2.19
N THR A 19 0.78 18.90 2.23
CA THR A 19 1.31 18.05 1.17
C THR A 19 0.16 17.50 0.32
N GLU A 20 0.47 16.94 -0.84
CA GLU A 20 -0.57 16.35 -1.70
C GLU A 20 -1.24 15.08 -1.09
N TRP A 21 -0.80 14.63 0.10
CA TRP A 21 -1.34 13.48 0.84
C TRP A 21 -1.80 13.83 2.27
N VAL A 22 -1.81 15.11 2.64
CA VAL A 22 -2.34 15.63 3.91
C VAL A 22 -3.18 16.88 3.64
N GLU A 23 -4.33 16.97 4.28
CA GLU A 23 -5.22 18.12 4.25
C GLU A 23 -5.63 18.50 5.67
N PHE A 24 -5.57 19.78 5.99
CA PHE A 24 -6.09 20.34 7.23
C PHE A 24 -7.39 21.08 6.99
N LYS A 25 -8.31 21.01 7.94
CA LYS A 25 -9.60 21.71 7.91
C LYS A 25 -9.97 22.18 9.31
N HIS A 26 -10.58 23.32 9.39
CA HIS A 26 -11.17 23.77 10.65
C HIS A 26 -12.55 23.10 10.87
N ASN A 27 -13.57 23.50 10.11
CA ASN A 27 -14.97 23.07 10.29
C ASN A 27 -15.70 22.84 8.96
N ASN A 28 -15.14 22.09 8.02
CA ASN A 28 -15.84 21.74 6.78
C ASN A 28 -16.55 20.39 6.96
N GLU A 29 -17.88 20.39 6.98
CA GLU A 29 -18.72 19.22 7.18
C GLU A 29 -19.48 18.79 5.92
N ASN A 30 -19.19 19.41 4.74
CA ASN A 30 -19.86 19.10 3.49
C ASN A 30 -19.51 17.68 3.03
N PRO A 31 -20.48 16.73 2.95
CA PRO A 31 -20.22 15.34 2.63
C PRO A 31 -19.58 15.15 1.25
N GLU A 32 -19.99 15.92 0.26
CA GLU A 32 -19.46 15.86 -1.11
C GLU A 32 -17.99 16.28 -1.11
N GLU A 33 -17.65 17.38 -0.45
CA GLU A 33 -16.26 17.83 -0.36
C GLU A 33 -15.39 16.84 0.41
N ILE A 34 -15.91 16.22 1.47
CA ILE A 34 -15.21 15.17 2.21
C ILE A 34 -14.88 14.01 1.27
N GLY A 35 -15.85 13.52 0.49
CA GLY A 35 -15.63 12.43 -0.46
C GLY A 35 -14.61 12.78 -1.54
N GLU A 36 -14.64 14.02 -2.06
CA GLU A 36 -13.64 14.51 -3.01
C GLU A 36 -12.24 14.57 -2.37
N TYR A 37 -12.12 14.96 -1.09
CA TYR A 37 -10.86 14.91 -0.36
C TYR A 37 -10.38 13.47 -0.16
N LEU A 38 -11.25 12.52 0.17
CA LEU A 38 -10.86 11.12 0.30
C LEU A 38 -10.25 10.58 -1.01
N SER A 39 -10.88 10.89 -2.15
CA SER A 39 -10.34 10.58 -3.47
C SER A 39 -8.98 11.25 -3.69
N ALA A 40 -8.89 12.55 -3.45
CA ALA A 40 -7.67 13.33 -3.70
C ALA A 40 -6.50 12.87 -2.84
N ILE A 41 -6.74 12.60 -1.56
CA ILE A 41 -5.72 12.18 -0.59
C ILE A 41 -5.28 10.74 -0.86
N SER A 42 -6.19 9.84 -1.22
CA SER A 42 -5.85 8.46 -1.61
C SER A 42 -4.94 8.43 -2.83
N ASN A 43 -5.29 9.16 -3.89
CA ASN A 43 -4.51 9.28 -5.11
C ASN A 43 -3.18 10.00 -4.87
N GLY A 44 -3.20 11.07 -4.08
CA GLY A 44 -2.00 11.82 -3.68
C GLY A 44 -1.02 10.97 -2.88
N ALA A 45 -1.51 10.18 -1.92
CA ALA A 45 -0.68 9.25 -1.16
C ALA A 45 0.04 8.24 -2.07
N ALA A 46 -0.66 7.66 -3.05
CA ALA A 46 -0.06 6.75 -4.03
C ALA A 46 1.02 7.46 -4.88
N LEU A 47 0.76 8.67 -5.38
CA LEU A 47 1.72 9.46 -6.16
C LEU A 47 3.02 9.76 -5.39
N HIS A 48 2.95 9.84 -4.06
CA HIS A 48 4.08 10.12 -3.17
C HIS A 48 4.64 8.87 -2.45
N GLY A 49 4.23 7.66 -2.86
CA GLY A 49 4.72 6.40 -2.28
C GLY A 49 4.36 6.23 -0.80
N LYS A 50 3.29 6.89 -0.34
CA LYS A 50 2.76 6.75 1.02
C LYS A 50 1.71 5.65 1.05
N ARG A 51 1.66 4.87 2.13
CA ARG A 51 0.62 3.85 2.32
C ARG A 51 -0.71 4.45 2.79
N THR A 52 -0.64 5.60 3.44
CA THR A 52 -1.79 6.28 4.06
C THR A 52 -1.67 7.78 3.88
N GLY A 53 -2.75 8.41 3.49
CA GLY A 53 -2.92 9.85 3.51
C GLY A 53 -3.87 10.28 4.64
N TYR A 54 -3.97 11.58 4.91
CA TYR A 54 -4.70 12.08 6.07
C TYR A 54 -5.52 13.31 5.73
N VAL A 55 -6.75 13.36 6.28
CA VAL A 55 -7.55 14.59 6.37
C VAL A 55 -7.80 14.85 7.84
N VAL A 56 -7.49 16.04 8.32
CA VAL A 56 -7.57 16.37 9.74
C VAL A 56 -8.42 17.61 9.95
N TRP A 57 -9.46 17.50 10.77
CA TRP A 57 -10.31 18.60 11.18
C TRP A 57 -9.94 19.12 12.57
N GLY A 58 -10.15 20.39 12.79
CA GLY A 58 -9.78 21.10 14.03
C GLY A 58 -8.43 21.78 13.95
N ILE A 59 -7.86 21.88 12.75
CA ILE A 59 -6.56 22.48 12.47
C ILE A 59 -6.75 23.69 11.54
N ASP A 60 -6.05 24.75 11.79
CA ASP A 60 -5.99 25.92 10.90
C ASP A 60 -5.07 25.64 9.72
N ASP A 61 -5.57 25.86 8.50
CA ASP A 61 -4.84 25.55 7.26
C ASP A 61 -3.52 26.33 7.11
N GLY A 62 -3.47 27.55 7.63
CA GLY A 62 -2.31 28.43 7.42
C GLY A 62 -1.24 28.32 8.49
N SER A 63 -1.65 28.28 9.76
CA SER A 63 -0.74 28.28 10.91
C SER A 63 -0.49 26.89 11.48
N HIS A 64 -1.25 25.87 11.06
CA HIS A 64 -1.30 24.54 11.65
C HIS A 64 -1.66 24.52 13.14
N ALA A 65 -2.26 25.62 13.65
CA ALA A 65 -2.70 25.69 15.02
C ALA A 65 -3.90 24.78 15.28
N VAL A 66 -3.91 24.12 16.43
CA VAL A 66 -5.03 23.29 16.86
C VAL A 66 -6.14 24.21 17.41
N LEU A 67 -7.23 24.38 16.66
CA LEU A 67 -8.39 25.22 17.00
C LEU A 67 -9.56 24.42 17.54
N GLY A 68 -9.59 23.12 17.25
CA GLY A 68 -10.74 22.25 17.51
C GLY A 68 -11.79 22.32 16.42
N THR A 69 -12.66 21.30 16.37
CA THR A 69 -13.75 21.20 15.40
C THR A 69 -15.09 20.82 16.05
N LYS A 70 -16.18 21.30 15.44
CA LYS A 70 -17.56 20.86 15.78
C LYS A 70 -17.99 19.63 14.98
N PHE A 71 -17.24 19.25 13.96
CA PHE A 71 -17.55 18.10 13.10
C PHE A 71 -17.55 16.80 13.91
N ARG A 72 -18.63 16.01 13.74
CA ARG A 72 -18.83 14.71 14.40
C ARG A 72 -19.20 13.67 13.34
N PRO A 73 -18.20 13.15 12.58
CA PRO A 73 -18.44 12.28 11.44
C PRO A 73 -19.21 11.00 11.80
N LYS A 74 -18.98 10.43 12.99
CA LYS A 74 -19.69 9.22 13.44
C LYS A 74 -21.19 9.44 13.70
N GLN A 75 -21.61 10.68 13.91
CA GLN A 75 -23.00 11.05 14.09
C GLN A 75 -23.61 11.68 12.84
N ALA A 76 -22.77 12.12 11.90
CA ALA A 76 -23.19 12.80 10.68
C ALA A 76 -23.94 11.84 9.74
N LYS A 77 -24.89 12.40 9.00
CA LYS A 77 -25.69 11.68 8.01
C LYS A 77 -25.81 12.47 6.73
N LYS A 78 -25.92 11.75 5.61
CA LYS A 78 -26.36 12.30 4.32
C LYS A 78 -27.73 11.72 3.99
N GLY A 79 -28.78 12.53 4.09
CA GLY A 79 -30.14 12.02 4.07
C GLY A 79 -30.41 11.06 5.25
N ASN A 80 -30.81 9.84 4.94
CA ASN A 80 -31.08 8.79 5.95
C ASN A 80 -29.89 7.88 6.22
N GLU A 81 -28.77 8.04 5.49
CA GLU A 81 -27.59 7.18 5.59
C GLU A 81 -26.51 7.82 6.47
N HIS A 82 -25.81 7.00 7.25
CA HIS A 82 -24.62 7.45 7.98
C HIS A 82 -23.54 7.91 7.00
N LEU A 83 -22.87 9.02 7.33
CA LEU A 83 -21.85 9.64 6.45
C LEU A 83 -20.77 8.65 5.99
N GLU A 84 -20.26 7.83 6.90
CA GLU A 84 -19.21 6.84 6.59
C GLU A 84 -19.70 5.83 5.54
N SER A 85 -20.89 5.26 5.71
CA SER A 85 -21.50 4.32 4.76
C SER A 85 -21.72 4.97 3.40
N TRP A 86 -22.27 6.19 3.39
CA TRP A 86 -22.51 6.93 2.17
C TRP A 86 -21.20 7.23 1.41
N LEU A 87 -20.14 7.65 2.10
CA LEU A 87 -18.83 7.88 1.50
C LEU A 87 -18.27 6.60 0.86
N LEU A 88 -18.37 5.45 1.56
CA LEU A 88 -17.94 4.15 1.03
C LEU A 88 -18.70 3.74 -0.22
N HIS A 89 -20.00 4.07 -0.32
CA HIS A 89 -20.80 3.79 -1.52
C HIS A 89 -20.43 4.67 -2.71
N GLN A 90 -19.97 5.91 -2.46
CA GLN A 90 -19.60 6.86 -3.52
C GLN A 90 -18.16 6.69 -4.01
N LEU A 91 -17.32 5.98 -3.26
CA LEU A 91 -15.91 5.73 -3.62
C LEU A 91 -15.78 4.49 -4.53
N ASN A 92 -15.03 4.64 -5.62
CA ASN A 92 -14.73 3.56 -6.57
C ASN A 92 -13.27 3.63 -7.05
N PRO A 93 -12.42 2.60 -6.82
CA PRO A 93 -12.73 1.43 -5.99
C PRO A 93 -13.04 1.82 -4.55
N ARG A 94 -13.72 0.95 -3.82
CA ARG A 94 -13.86 1.11 -2.38
C ARG A 94 -12.48 1.02 -1.75
N ILE A 95 -12.19 1.97 -0.88
CA ILE A 95 -10.94 2.04 -0.13
C ILE A 95 -11.25 2.01 1.36
N ASP A 96 -10.31 1.48 2.13
CA ASP A 96 -10.42 1.57 3.58
C ASP A 96 -10.01 2.95 4.05
N PHE A 97 -10.82 3.51 4.95
CA PHE A 97 -10.44 4.66 5.75
C PHE A 97 -10.93 4.49 7.19
N ALA A 98 -10.19 5.05 8.12
CA ALA A 98 -10.53 5.00 9.53
C ALA A 98 -10.75 6.40 10.08
N ILE A 99 -11.78 6.57 10.91
CA ILE A 99 -12.19 7.83 11.53
C ILE A 99 -11.81 7.80 13.00
N HIS A 100 -10.96 8.74 13.41
CA HIS A 100 -10.50 8.89 14.78
C HIS A 100 -10.93 10.25 15.33
N GLU A 101 -11.71 10.24 16.40
CA GLU A 101 -12.14 11.42 17.14
C GLU A 101 -11.40 11.42 18.48
N PHE A 102 -10.66 12.49 18.78
CA PHE A 102 -9.90 12.63 20.03
C PHE A 102 -9.73 14.10 20.38
N GLU A 103 -9.19 14.38 21.55
CA GLU A 103 -8.89 15.76 21.98
C GLU A 103 -7.40 16.02 22.00
N ARG A 104 -6.99 17.20 21.55
CA ARG A 104 -5.63 17.71 21.65
C ARG A 104 -5.65 19.03 22.42
N ASN A 105 -5.05 19.05 23.62
CA ASN A 105 -5.06 20.20 24.52
C ASN A 105 -6.47 20.74 24.83
N GLY A 106 -7.44 19.84 25.01
CA GLY A 106 -8.85 20.18 25.25
C GLY A 106 -9.63 20.61 24.02
N ALA A 107 -9.02 20.65 22.84
CA ALA A 107 -9.67 20.96 21.58
C ALA A 107 -10.01 19.65 20.81
N PRO A 108 -11.28 19.46 20.37
CA PRO A 108 -11.67 18.27 19.61
C PRO A 108 -11.00 18.25 18.23
N VAL A 109 -10.43 17.11 17.86
CA VAL A 109 -9.80 16.84 16.57
C VAL A 109 -10.38 15.58 15.94
N VAL A 110 -10.60 15.62 14.63
CA VAL A 110 -11.01 14.47 13.84
C VAL A 110 -9.93 14.17 12.81
N LEU A 111 -9.48 12.92 12.74
CA LEU A 111 -8.48 12.46 11.78
C LEU A 111 -9.05 11.31 10.97
N PHE A 112 -9.10 11.49 9.65
CA PHE A 112 -9.35 10.41 8.71
C PHE A 112 -8.02 9.87 8.20
N ALA A 113 -7.73 8.60 8.46
CA ALA A 113 -6.61 7.88 7.89
C ALA A 113 -7.09 7.14 6.65
N VAL A 114 -6.63 7.53 5.48
CA VAL A 114 -7.15 7.11 4.16
C VAL A 114 -6.12 6.23 3.47
N GLN A 115 -6.51 5.02 3.10
CA GLN A 115 -5.63 4.13 2.34
C GLN A 115 -5.26 4.73 0.99
N ALA A 116 -4.00 4.61 0.59
CA ALA A 116 -3.55 5.01 -0.73
C ALA A 116 -4.20 4.16 -1.83
N ALA A 117 -4.45 4.76 -2.98
CA ALA A 117 -4.85 4.02 -4.17
C ALA A 117 -3.84 2.91 -4.50
N ASN A 118 -4.31 1.71 -4.87
CA ASN A 118 -3.45 0.54 -5.03
C ASN A 118 -3.56 -0.19 -6.39
N SER A 119 -4.65 -0.03 -7.12
CA SER A 119 -4.86 -0.72 -8.41
C SER A 119 -5.35 0.22 -9.52
N THR A 120 -6.23 1.12 -9.18
CA THR A 120 -6.77 2.15 -10.07
C THR A 120 -6.91 3.46 -9.31
N PRO A 121 -6.95 4.62 -10.00
CA PRO A 121 -7.26 5.89 -9.35
C PRO A 121 -8.59 5.81 -8.61
N VAL A 122 -8.62 6.25 -7.37
CA VAL A 122 -9.83 6.32 -6.56
C VAL A 122 -10.69 7.48 -7.06
N ARG A 123 -11.97 7.21 -7.32
CA ARG A 123 -12.97 8.16 -7.76
C ARG A 123 -14.01 8.36 -6.68
N PHE A 124 -14.52 9.57 -6.58
CA PHE A 124 -15.70 9.88 -5.79
C PHE A 124 -16.82 10.35 -6.73
N SER A 125 -18.00 9.73 -6.66
CA SER A 125 -19.13 9.99 -7.55
C SER A 125 -18.74 9.99 -9.05
N GLY A 126 -17.85 9.05 -9.44
CA GLY A 126 -17.38 8.87 -10.82
C GLY A 126 -16.20 9.75 -11.26
N GLU A 127 -15.81 10.79 -10.50
CA GLU A 127 -14.71 11.69 -10.83
C GLU A 127 -13.50 11.42 -9.91
N ALA A 128 -12.29 11.36 -10.47
CA ALA A 128 -11.05 11.22 -9.70
C ALA A 128 -10.49 12.61 -9.36
N TYR A 129 -10.04 12.75 -8.12
CA TYR A 129 -9.44 13.98 -7.61
C TYR A 129 -7.99 13.76 -7.18
N ILE A 130 -7.21 14.83 -7.22
CA ILE A 130 -5.85 14.95 -6.69
C ILE A 130 -5.68 16.29 -5.98
N ARG A 131 -4.61 16.42 -5.23
CA ARG A 131 -4.12 17.73 -4.80
C ARG A 131 -2.97 18.19 -5.72
N VAL A 132 -2.96 19.50 -5.97
CA VAL A 132 -1.88 20.19 -6.67
C VAL A 132 -1.50 21.38 -5.79
N GLY A 133 -0.41 21.23 -5.05
CA GLY A 133 -0.12 22.12 -3.92
C GLY A 133 -1.24 22.02 -2.87
N SER A 134 -1.79 23.14 -2.44
CA SER A 134 -2.92 23.24 -1.49
C SER A 134 -4.30 23.13 -2.13
N TYR A 135 -4.41 22.93 -3.45
CA TYR A 135 -5.70 22.91 -4.14
C TYR A 135 -6.14 21.48 -4.53
N LYS A 136 -7.39 21.16 -4.22
CA LYS A 136 -8.08 19.97 -4.75
C LYS A 136 -8.47 20.24 -6.20
N LYS A 137 -8.10 19.33 -7.12
CA LYS A 137 -8.32 19.42 -8.56
C LYS A 137 -8.80 18.08 -9.12
N LYS A 138 -9.49 18.10 -10.25
CA LYS A 138 -9.84 16.88 -10.98
C LYS A 138 -8.59 16.29 -11.63
N LEU A 139 -8.41 14.99 -11.51
CA LEU A 139 -7.22 14.29 -12.04
C LEU A 139 -7.10 14.46 -13.56
N LYS A 140 -8.22 14.40 -14.29
CA LYS A 140 -8.27 14.55 -15.76
C LYS A 140 -7.73 15.88 -16.28
N ASP A 141 -7.70 16.92 -15.45
CA ASP A 141 -7.17 18.24 -15.83
C ASP A 141 -5.62 18.27 -15.75
N PHE A 142 -4.99 17.17 -15.29
CA PHE A 142 -3.53 17.02 -15.10
C PHE A 142 -3.04 15.71 -15.73
N PRO A 143 -2.98 15.61 -17.08
CA PRO A 143 -2.67 14.36 -17.78
C PRO A 143 -1.32 13.73 -17.41
N GLU A 144 -0.33 14.54 -17.05
CA GLU A 144 0.99 14.07 -16.61
C GLU A 144 0.93 13.36 -15.24
N LYS A 145 0.14 13.92 -14.30
CA LYS A 145 -0.10 13.28 -12.99
C LYS A 145 -0.97 12.03 -13.15
N GLU A 146 -1.97 12.06 -14.01
CA GLU A 146 -2.82 10.91 -14.30
C GLU A 146 -2.00 9.76 -14.89
N ARG A 147 -1.14 10.03 -15.89
CA ARG A 147 -0.24 9.03 -16.46
C ARG A 147 0.72 8.45 -15.42
N ARG A 148 1.31 9.32 -14.58
CA ARG A 148 2.19 8.89 -13.50
C ARG A 148 1.46 8.02 -12.48
N LEU A 149 0.25 8.39 -12.08
CA LEU A 149 -0.57 7.64 -11.15
C LEU A 149 -0.90 6.25 -11.73
N TRP A 150 -1.36 6.18 -12.98
CA TRP A 150 -1.60 4.91 -13.66
C TRP A 150 -0.35 4.04 -13.76
N HIS A 151 0.80 4.64 -14.04
CA HIS A 151 2.07 3.90 -14.07
C HIS A 151 2.41 3.30 -12.70
N ILE A 152 2.23 4.07 -11.62
CA ILE A 152 2.46 3.58 -10.24
C ILE A 152 1.47 2.46 -9.89
N LEU A 153 0.19 2.62 -10.21
CA LEU A 153 -0.85 1.66 -9.88
C LEU A 153 -0.84 0.40 -10.76
N SER A 154 -0.32 0.52 -12.00
CA SER A 154 -0.11 -0.60 -12.92
C SER A 154 1.23 -1.30 -12.72
N ALA A 155 2.20 -0.62 -12.09
CA ALA A 155 3.36 -1.30 -11.58
C ALA A 155 2.83 -2.32 -10.58
N SER A 156 2.89 -3.59 -10.94
CA SER A 156 2.48 -4.70 -10.08
C SER A 156 2.84 -4.39 -8.64
N PRO A 157 1.94 -4.59 -7.67
CA PRO A 157 2.34 -4.55 -6.27
C PRO A 157 3.62 -5.35 -6.19
N GLU A 158 4.70 -4.75 -5.68
CA GLU A 158 6.08 -5.28 -5.67
C GLU A 158 6.00 -6.80 -5.73
N ASP A 159 6.53 -7.39 -6.83
CA ASP A 159 6.37 -8.84 -7.05
C ASP A 159 6.60 -9.52 -5.71
N TRP A 160 5.50 -9.98 -5.08
CA TRP A 160 5.55 -10.57 -3.74
C TRP A 160 6.69 -11.58 -3.64
N SER A 161 6.92 -12.29 -4.74
CA SER A 161 7.93 -13.33 -4.81
C SER A 161 9.35 -12.77 -4.87
N ALA A 162 9.53 -11.57 -5.41
CA ALA A 162 10.82 -10.88 -5.50
C ALA A 162 11.22 -10.14 -4.21
N GLN A 163 10.31 -10.01 -3.24
CA GLN A 163 10.60 -9.35 -1.97
C GLN A 163 11.67 -10.11 -1.18
N VAL A 164 12.67 -9.38 -0.72
CA VAL A 164 13.70 -9.92 0.19
C VAL A 164 13.09 -10.18 1.57
N ILE A 165 13.40 -11.34 2.14
CA ILE A 165 12.98 -11.70 3.49
C ILE A 165 14.04 -11.22 4.47
N GLU A 166 13.64 -10.36 5.40
CA GLU A 166 14.51 -9.91 6.47
C GLU A 166 14.84 -11.09 7.42
N GLY A 167 16.13 -11.28 7.71
CA GLY A 167 16.60 -12.37 8.57
C GLY A 167 16.79 -13.72 7.87
N ALA A 168 16.31 -13.91 6.62
CA ALA A 168 16.58 -15.13 5.87
C ALA A 168 18.01 -15.13 5.29
N THR A 169 18.64 -16.30 5.34
CA THR A 169 20.01 -16.56 4.87
C THR A 169 20.05 -17.73 3.92
N LEU A 170 21.18 -17.96 3.27
CA LEU A 170 21.38 -19.15 2.43
C LEU A 170 21.28 -20.47 3.22
N ALA A 171 21.48 -20.42 4.55
CA ALA A 171 21.34 -21.60 5.42
C ALA A 171 19.86 -22.06 5.54
N ASP A 172 18.90 -21.18 5.21
CA ASP A 172 17.47 -21.50 5.20
C ASP A 172 17.04 -22.25 3.93
N LEU A 173 17.93 -22.37 2.95
CA LEU A 173 17.69 -23.12 1.72
C LEU A 173 18.14 -24.56 1.83
N ASP A 174 17.41 -25.46 1.18
CA ASP A 174 17.71 -26.89 1.12
C ASP A 174 18.87 -27.16 0.15
N PRO A 175 19.97 -27.78 0.61
CA PRO A 175 21.11 -28.12 -0.26
C PRO A 175 20.75 -29.03 -1.44
N ASP A 176 19.83 -29.97 -1.25
CA ASP A 176 19.45 -30.92 -2.30
C ASP A 176 18.59 -30.22 -3.36
N ALA A 177 17.68 -29.33 -2.95
CA ALA A 177 16.90 -28.47 -3.84
C ALA A 177 17.81 -27.54 -4.66
N LEU A 178 18.85 -26.96 -4.02
CA LEU A 178 19.86 -26.15 -4.72
C LEU A 178 20.67 -26.97 -5.74
N ALA A 179 21.10 -28.16 -5.38
CA ALA A 179 21.83 -29.05 -6.27
C ALA A 179 20.95 -29.43 -7.46
N PHE A 180 19.69 -29.79 -7.23
CA PHE A 180 18.74 -30.09 -8.29
C PHE A 180 18.50 -28.88 -9.22
N ALA A 181 18.27 -27.70 -8.63
CA ALA A 181 18.11 -26.46 -9.41
C ALA A 181 19.30 -26.17 -10.32
N ARG A 182 20.55 -26.38 -9.83
CA ARG A 182 21.77 -26.25 -10.62
C ARG A 182 21.77 -27.18 -11.82
N VAL A 183 21.44 -28.46 -11.62
CA VAL A 183 21.35 -29.46 -12.69
C VAL A 183 20.33 -29.03 -13.75
N GLN A 184 19.14 -28.64 -13.34
CA GLN A 184 18.09 -28.19 -14.25
C GLN A 184 18.49 -26.91 -15.01
N TYR A 185 19.11 -25.96 -14.35
CA TYR A 185 19.57 -24.72 -14.99
C TYR A 185 20.67 -25.01 -16.02
N ARG A 186 21.61 -25.89 -15.68
CA ARG A 186 22.66 -26.36 -16.60
C ARG A 186 22.11 -27.02 -17.84
N GLN A 187 21.11 -27.91 -17.69
CA GLN A 187 20.44 -28.58 -18.80
C GLN A 187 19.74 -27.58 -19.76
N LYS A 188 19.16 -26.54 -19.19
CA LYS A 188 18.50 -25.46 -19.93
C LYS A 188 19.49 -24.54 -20.66
N HIS A 189 20.71 -24.44 -20.17
CA HIS A 189 21.76 -23.55 -20.69
C HIS A 189 23.07 -24.31 -21.01
N PRO A 190 23.04 -25.25 -21.96
CA PRO A 190 24.19 -26.14 -22.23
C PRO A 190 25.46 -25.39 -22.67
N GLN A 191 25.30 -24.23 -23.29
CA GLN A 191 26.46 -23.39 -23.73
C GLN A 191 27.21 -22.76 -22.57
N GLN A 192 26.58 -22.67 -21.38
CA GLN A 192 27.16 -22.10 -20.16
C GLN A 192 27.48 -23.17 -19.11
N ALA A 193 27.44 -24.45 -19.47
CA ALA A 193 27.52 -25.55 -18.49
C ALA A 193 28.80 -25.48 -17.64
N THR A 194 29.96 -25.23 -18.26
CA THR A 194 31.23 -25.13 -17.55
C THR A 194 31.30 -23.94 -16.60
N GLU A 195 30.69 -22.81 -16.99
CA GLU A 195 30.60 -21.62 -16.13
C GLU A 195 29.68 -21.89 -14.92
N ILE A 196 28.53 -22.53 -15.16
CA ILE A 196 27.54 -22.88 -14.13
C ILE A 196 28.13 -23.83 -13.08
N ASP A 197 28.96 -24.77 -13.49
CA ASP A 197 29.63 -25.70 -12.58
C ASP A 197 30.60 -25.00 -11.61
N GLY A 198 31.14 -23.84 -12.00
CA GLY A 198 32.04 -23.01 -11.18
C GLY A 198 31.32 -22.04 -10.24
N TRP A 199 30.00 -21.85 -10.37
CA TRP A 199 29.26 -20.91 -9.50
C TRP A 199 29.09 -21.46 -8.09
N ASP A 200 29.24 -20.61 -7.09
CA ASP A 200 28.74 -20.90 -5.75
C ASP A 200 27.20 -20.75 -5.68
N ALA A 201 26.61 -21.08 -4.55
CA ALA A 201 25.17 -21.01 -4.36
C ALA A 201 24.64 -19.57 -4.53
N ALA A 202 25.35 -18.57 -3.98
CA ALA A 202 24.96 -17.17 -4.06
C ALA A 202 24.97 -16.67 -5.51
N THR A 203 25.98 -17.03 -6.27
CA THR A 203 26.10 -16.69 -7.69
C THR A 203 24.99 -17.33 -8.51
N LEU A 204 24.72 -18.63 -8.32
CA LEU A 204 23.62 -19.32 -8.98
C LEU A 204 22.29 -18.61 -8.73
N LEU A 205 21.96 -18.32 -7.46
CA LEU A 205 20.71 -17.69 -7.08
C LEU A 205 20.56 -16.24 -7.59
N ASN A 206 21.65 -15.49 -7.64
CA ASN A 206 21.64 -14.14 -8.24
C ASN A 206 21.45 -14.21 -9.77
N LYS A 207 22.14 -15.12 -10.46
CA LYS A 207 22.01 -15.31 -11.92
C LYS A 207 20.62 -15.79 -12.31
N THR A 208 19.97 -16.62 -11.50
CA THR A 208 18.59 -17.07 -11.68
C THR A 208 17.54 -16.07 -11.19
N LYS A 209 17.97 -14.92 -10.64
CA LYS A 209 17.13 -13.81 -10.15
C LYS A 209 16.18 -14.19 -8.99
N VAL A 210 16.48 -15.25 -8.26
CA VAL A 210 15.74 -15.64 -7.04
C VAL A 210 16.40 -15.10 -5.75
N CYS A 211 17.59 -14.45 -5.88
CA CYS A 211 18.19 -13.62 -4.83
C CYS A 211 18.49 -12.23 -5.37
N VAL A 212 18.50 -11.23 -4.50
CA VAL A 212 18.84 -9.84 -4.82
C VAL A 212 20.04 -9.42 -3.98
N ALA A 213 21.18 -9.18 -4.62
CA ALA A 213 22.43 -8.82 -3.95
C ALA A 213 22.79 -9.79 -2.80
N GLY A 214 22.66 -11.10 -3.05
CA GLY A 214 22.94 -12.16 -2.08
C GLY A 214 21.88 -12.35 -0.97
N ARG A 215 20.80 -11.54 -0.98
CA ARG A 215 19.70 -11.66 -0.02
C ARG A 215 18.61 -12.56 -0.56
N VAL A 216 18.11 -13.46 0.29
CA VAL A 216 17.08 -14.45 -0.02
C VAL A 216 15.74 -13.75 -0.25
N THR A 217 15.10 -14.02 -1.39
CA THR A 217 13.75 -13.55 -1.68
C THR A 217 12.69 -14.57 -1.27
N ARG A 218 11.42 -14.16 -1.26
CA ARG A 218 10.31 -15.10 -1.04
C ARG A 218 10.25 -16.20 -2.10
N ALA A 219 10.60 -15.89 -3.36
CA ALA A 219 10.72 -16.90 -4.41
C ALA A 219 11.78 -17.95 -4.08
N ALA A 220 12.96 -17.54 -3.62
CA ALA A 220 14.01 -18.47 -3.24
C ALA A 220 13.56 -19.40 -2.11
N LEU A 221 12.94 -18.84 -1.06
CA LEU A 221 12.49 -19.63 0.08
C LEU A 221 11.30 -20.55 -0.29
N LEU A 222 10.37 -20.07 -1.12
CA LEU A 222 9.23 -20.86 -1.58
C LEU A 222 9.64 -22.07 -2.42
N LEU A 223 10.63 -21.89 -3.31
CA LEU A 223 11.06 -22.90 -4.26
C LEU A 223 12.16 -23.82 -3.73
N LEU A 224 13.01 -23.32 -2.87
CA LEU A 224 14.26 -23.96 -2.45
C LEU A 224 14.44 -23.98 -0.93
N GLY A 225 13.49 -23.50 -0.14
CA GLY A 225 13.59 -23.41 1.31
C GLY A 225 13.43 -24.76 1.99
N LYS A 226 14.06 -24.88 3.14
CA LYS A 226 13.83 -26.01 4.06
C LYS A 226 12.42 -25.93 4.63
N PRO A 227 11.74 -27.06 4.91
CA PRO A 227 10.41 -27.06 5.51
C PRO A 227 10.33 -26.25 6.82
N GLU A 228 11.35 -26.34 7.68
CA GLU A 228 11.44 -25.62 8.95
C GLU A 228 11.55 -24.11 8.79
N SER A 229 12.07 -23.61 7.66
CA SER A 229 12.21 -22.18 7.37
C SER A 229 10.93 -21.56 6.78
N SER A 230 9.88 -22.35 6.54
CA SER A 230 8.61 -21.88 5.96
C SER A 230 7.92 -20.78 6.78
N HIS A 231 8.16 -20.70 8.09
CA HIS A 231 7.65 -19.65 8.98
C HIS A 231 8.08 -18.23 8.55
N LEU A 232 9.22 -18.11 7.85
CA LEU A 232 9.71 -16.84 7.30
C LEU A 232 8.84 -16.29 6.15
N LEU A 233 7.98 -17.12 5.56
CA LEU A 233 7.00 -16.67 4.56
C LEU A 233 5.71 -16.12 5.17
N SER A 234 5.52 -16.23 6.50
CA SER A 234 4.28 -15.78 7.16
C SER A 234 3.87 -14.36 6.74
N PRO A 235 2.56 -14.08 6.55
CA PRO A 235 1.40 -14.98 6.72
C PRO A 235 1.13 -15.92 5.53
N ALA A 236 1.91 -15.86 4.45
CA ALA A 236 1.76 -16.76 3.32
C ALA A 236 2.21 -18.20 3.69
N GLN A 237 1.54 -19.18 3.10
CA GLN A 237 1.89 -20.59 3.26
C GLN A 237 2.48 -21.14 1.95
N ALA A 238 3.59 -21.86 2.04
CA ALA A 238 4.15 -22.62 0.91
C ALA A 238 3.27 -23.85 0.65
N GLN A 239 2.21 -23.67 -0.13
CA GLN A 239 1.24 -24.74 -0.42
C GLN A 239 0.89 -24.76 -1.89
N ILE A 240 0.89 -25.96 -2.48
CA ILE A 240 0.34 -26.22 -3.81
C ILE A 240 -0.96 -27.00 -3.64
N THR A 241 -2.08 -26.44 -4.08
CA THR A 241 -3.39 -27.09 -4.04
C THR A 241 -3.76 -27.57 -5.44
N TRP A 242 -3.96 -28.88 -5.60
CA TRP A 242 -4.48 -29.49 -6.82
C TRP A 242 -6.00 -29.64 -6.71
N VAL A 243 -6.72 -29.08 -7.67
CA VAL A 243 -8.18 -29.23 -7.77
C VAL A 243 -8.49 -30.08 -9.01
N LEU A 244 -8.87 -31.32 -8.80
CA LEU A 244 -9.41 -32.16 -9.87
C LEU A 244 -10.88 -31.76 -10.07
N ARG A 245 -11.20 -31.19 -11.23
CA ARG A 245 -12.59 -30.93 -11.64
C ARG A 245 -13.04 -32.06 -12.52
N ASP A 246 -14.02 -32.85 -12.06
CA ASP A 246 -14.71 -33.82 -12.88
C ASP A 246 -15.74 -33.07 -13.76
N GLU A 247 -15.63 -33.20 -15.08
CA GLU A 247 -16.53 -32.53 -16.05
C GLU A 247 -17.98 -33.05 -15.98
N LYS A 248 -18.28 -33.98 -15.10
CA LYS A 248 -19.60 -34.66 -15.01
C LYS A 248 -20.54 -34.11 -13.93
N LYS A 249 -20.32 -32.89 -13.42
CA LYS A 249 -21.33 -32.19 -12.60
C LYS A 249 -21.59 -30.83 -13.19
N GLN A 250 -22.56 -30.79 -14.13
CA GLN A 250 -23.37 -29.60 -14.37
C GLN A 250 -24.24 -29.32 -13.14
#